data_363e39cccb1cfa500697b015a685c4a2
#
_entry.id   363e39cccb1cfa500697b015a685c4a2
#
_cell.length_a   1.000
_cell.length_b   1.000
_cell.length_c   1.000
_cell.angle_alpha   90.00
_cell.angle_beta   90.00
_cell.angle_gamma   90.00
#
_symmetry.space_group_name_H-M   'P 1'
#
loop_
_entity.id
_entity.type
_entity.pdbx_description
1 polymer ?
#
loop_
_entity_poly.entity_id
_entity_poly.type
_entity_poly.pdbx_seq_one_letter_code
_entity_poly.pdbx_strand_id
1 'polypeptide(L)'
;MKINYAILEKKINIKFKDKKLLIKSLTHKSFNKIKNNEKIEFLGDRVLGLVIAKKLLEIYPDEKEGILDKKFASLVNKRTCLQIANKINLEKYILTFNPKNKIIKIEDKIIADSCEALIGAIYLEKGFSVVESFILNLWKKKIEDSIVTQIDAKTKLQEFSLKEYKKLPSYKVISNTGPRHKPIFKVGAKLPNSKLYIGIGASKKDAEQNAAILCLSDNIQSWFGMTLAFYYQKI
;
A
#
# COMPACT_ATOMS: atom_id res chain seq x y z
N MET A 1 7.84 -19.31 -27.73
CA MET A 1 7.93 -20.13 -26.48
C MET A 1 6.53 -20.25 -25.88
N LYS A 2 6.04 -21.46 -25.58
CA LYS A 2 4.70 -21.64 -25.03
C LYS A 2 4.72 -21.30 -23.52
N ILE A 3 3.87 -20.37 -23.07
CA ILE A 3 3.81 -19.98 -21.65
C ILE A 3 3.30 -21.15 -20.82
N ASN A 4 4.02 -21.51 -19.76
CA ASN A 4 3.64 -22.57 -18.83
C ASN A 4 2.93 -21.99 -17.60
N TYR A 5 1.62 -21.92 -17.63
CA TYR A 5 0.80 -21.39 -16.54
C TYR A 5 0.78 -22.28 -15.28
N ALA A 6 1.15 -23.56 -15.38
CA ALA A 6 1.24 -24.45 -14.21
C ALA A 6 2.31 -23.98 -13.20
N ILE A 7 3.35 -23.32 -13.68
CA ILE A 7 4.37 -22.71 -12.81
C ILE A 7 3.78 -21.55 -12.02
N LEU A 8 2.96 -20.69 -12.65
CA LEU A 8 2.25 -19.62 -11.96
C LEU A 8 1.29 -20.19 -10.90
N GLU A 9 0.47 -21.19 -11.26
CA GLU A 9 -0.46 -21.84 -10.33
C GLU A 9 0.25 -22.41 -9.10
N LYS A 10 1.41 -23.07 -9.30
CA LYS A 10 2.24 -23.55 -8.18
C LYS A 10 2.74 -22.42 -7.32
N LYS A 11 3.18 -21.30 -7.93
CA LYS A 11 3.73 -20.14 -7.22
C LYS A 11 2.68 -19.43 -6.37
N ILE A 12 1.45 -19.30 -6.88
CA ILE A 12 0.35 -18.68 -6.15
C ILE A 12 -0.42 -19.67 -5.25
N ASN A 13 -0.05 -20.94 -5.30
CA ASN A 13 -0.72 -22.06 -4.61
C ASN A 13 -2.22 -22.17 -4.90
N ILE A 14 -2.61 -21.84 -6.14
CA ILE A 14 -4.02 -21.92 -6.60
C ILE A 14 -4.05 -22.62 -7.95
N LYS A 15 -4.81 -23.71 -8.04
CA LYS A 15 -5.00 -24.47 -9.27
C LYS A 15 -6.36 -24.12 -9.89
N PHE A 16 -6.35 -23.61 -11.12
CA PHE A 16 -7.56 -23.32 -11.88
C PHE A 16 -8.12 -24.57 -12.54
N LYS A 17 -9.42 -24.78 -12.42
CA LYS A 17 -10.17 -25.76 -13.23
C LYS A 17 -10.39 -25.18 -14.64
N ASP A 18 -10.86 -23.93 -14.72
CA ASP A 18 -10.99 -23.21 -15.99
C ASP A 18 -9.68 -22.51 -16.37
N LYS A 19 -8.86 -23.20 -17.18
CA LYS A 19 -7.62 -22.61 -17.72
C LYS A 19 -7.88 -21.43 -18.66
N LYS A 20 -9.05 -21.38 -19.32
CA LYS A 20 -9.40 -20.26 -20.22
C LYS A 20 -9.61 -18.99 -19.42
N LEU A 21 -10.20 -19.08 -18.23
CA LEU A 21 -10.37 -17.94 -17.33
C LEU A 21 -9.00 -17.38 -16.88
N LEU A 22 -8.07 -18.24 -16.43
CA LEU A 22 -6.71 -17.85 -16.08
C LEU A 22 -6.00 -17.16 -17.24
N ILE A 23 -6.02 -17.76 -18.45
CA ILE A 23 -5.36 -17.19 -19.62
C ILE A 23 -6.01 -15.84 -19.98
N LYS A 24 -7.34 -15.74 -19.95
CA LYS A 24 -8.06 -14.50 -20.24
C LYS A 24 -7.69 -13.37 -19.28
N SER A 25 -7.53 -13.65 -17.98
CA SER A 25 -7.12 -12.66 -16.99
C SER A 25 -5.70 -12.11 -17.23
N LEU A 26 -4.87 -12.86 -17.95
CA LEU A 26 -3.50 -12.49 -18.31
C LEU A 26 -3.34 -12.07 -19.77
N THR A 27 -4.45 -11.85 -20.48
CA THR A 27 -4.45 -11.41 -21.88
C THR A 27 -4.79 -9.93 -21.96
N HIS A 28 -3.81 -9.11 -22.35
CA HIS A 28 -4.01 -7.68 -22.55
C HIS A 28 -4.78 -7.42 -23.87
N LYS A 29 -5.54 -6.31 -23.92
CA LYS A 29 -6.31 -5.91 -25.12
C LYS A 29 -5.49 -5.73 -26.39
N SER A 30 -4.19 -5.40 -26.27
CA SER A 30 -3.30 -5.32 -27.43
C SER A 30 -3.09 -6.68 -28.11
N PHE A 31 -3.17 -7.78 -27.34
CA PHE A 31 -3.06 -9.12 -27.88
C PHE A 31 -4.41 -9.62 -28.44
N ASN A 32 -5.50 -9.38 -27.72
CA ASN A 32 -6.84 -9.75 -28.16
C ASN A 32 -7.87 -8.69 -27.76
N LYS A 33 -8.41 -7.97 -28.75
CA LYS A 33 -9.37 -6.88 -28.52
C LYS A 33 -10.70 -7.32 -27.92
N ILE A 34 -11.10 -8.58 -28.10
CA ILE A 34 -12.41 -9.11 -27.67
C ILE A 34 -12.28 -9.96 -26.39
N LYS A 35 -11.33 -10.91 -26.40
CA LYS A 35 -11.11 -11.82 -25.26
C LYS A 35 -9.89 -11.37 -24.46
N ASN A 36 -10.08 -10.34 -23.65
CA ASN A 36 -9.03 -9.72 -22.83
C ASN A 36 -9.42 -9.65 -21.36
N ASN A 37 -8.54 -9.05 -20.55
CA ASN A 37 -8.66 -8.98 -19.11
C ASN A 37 -9.47 -7.80 -18.55
N GLU A 38 -9.87 -6.79 -19.34
CA GLU A 38 -10.45 -5.53 -18.85
C GLU A 38 -11.66 -5.73 -17.92
N LYS A 39 -12.61 -6.62 -18.28
CA LYS A 39 -13.78 -6.86 -17.41
C LYS A 39 -13.43 -7.62 -16.12
N ILE A 40 -12.40 -8.46 -16.17
CA ILE A 40 -11.96 -9.24 -15.01
C ILE A 40 -11.11 -8.34 -14.09
N GLU A 41 -10.30 -7.44 -14.65
CA GLU A 41 -9.59 -6.37 -13.95
C GLU A 41 -10.57 -5.49 -13.16
N PHE A 42 -11.64 -5.01 -13.82
CA PHE A 42 -12.68 -4.21 -13.17
C PHE A 42 -13.24 -4.91 -11.92
N LEU A 43 -13.53 -6.21 -12.00
CA LEU A 43 -14.01 -7.00 -10.87
C LEU A 43 -12.91 -7.15 -9.80
N GLY A 44 -11.70 -7.47 -10.23
CA GLY A 44 -10.57 -7.72 -9.32
C GLY A 44 -10.18 -6.51 -8.48
N ASP A 45 -10.20 -5.32 -9.07
CA ASP A 45 -9.99 -4.06 -8.36
C ASP A 45 -11.02 -3.88 -7.21
N ARG A 46 -12.32 -4.18 -7.45
CA ARG A 46 -13.38 -4.11 -6.42
C ARG A 46 -13.19 -5.16 -5.32
N VAL A 47 -12.79 -6.37 -5.70
CA VAL A 47 -12.50 -7.46 -4.75
C VAL A 47 -11.28 -7.11 -3.89
N LEU A 48 -10.21 -6.60 -4.49
CA LEU A 48 -9.03 -6.10 -3.75
C LEU A 48 -9.44 -5.01 -2.76
N GLY A 49 -10.21 -4.03 -3.23
CA GLY A 49 -10.69 -2.94 -2.38
C GLY A 49 -11.50 -3.45 -1.19
N LEU A 50 -12.44 -4.37 -1.41
CA LEU A 50 -13.26 -4.94 -0.34
C LEU A 50 -12.42 -5.67 0.72
N VAL A 51 -11.49 -6.51 0.29
CA VAL A 51 -10.62 -7.28 1.20
C VAL A 51 -9.73 -6.34 2.02
N ILE A 52 -9.11 -5.36 1.38
CA ILE A 52 -8.24 -4.40 2.08
C ILE A 52 -9.03 -3.50 3.02
N ALA A 53 -10.20 -3.00 2.61
CA ALA A 53 -11.07 -2.19 3.48
C ALA A 53 -11.50 -2.98 4.72
N LYS A 54 -11.99 -4.23 4.55
CA LYS A 54 -12.33 -5.12 5.64
C LYS A 54 -11.14 -5.31 6.59
N LYS A 55 -9.96 -5.59 6.05
CA LYS A 55 -8.75 -5.81 6.87
C LYS A 55 -8.33 -4.56 7.64
N LEU A 56 -8.44 -3.38 7.05
CA LEU A 56 -8.15 -2.12 7.73
C LEU A 56 -9.12 -1.85 8.89
N LEU A 57 -10.41 -2.14 8.74
CA LEU A 57 -11.39 -2.03 9.83
C LEU A 57 -11.08 -3.00 10.97
N GLU A 58 -10.63 -4.23 10.68
CA GLU A 58 -10.21 -5.18 11.70
C GLU A 58 -8.98 -4.71 12.50
N ILE A 59 -8.01 -4.08 11.80
CA ILE A 59 -6.76 -3.61 12.41
C ILE A 59 -6.98 -2.29 13.17
N TYR A 60 -7.85 -1.42 12.67
CA TYR A 60 -8.05 -0.04 13.14
C TYR A 60 -9.52 0.25 13.42
N PRO A 61 -10.16 -0.44 14.39
CA PRO A 61 -11.60 -0.31 14.65
C PRO A 61 -12.02 1.11 15.08
N ASP A 62 -11.13 1.85 15.75
CA ASP A 62 -11.42 3.17 16.30
C ASP A 62 -10.82 4.32 15.47
N GLU A 63 -10.28 4.03 14.27
CA GLU A 63 -9.60 5.03 13.47
C GLU A 63 -10.60 5.85 12.64
N LYS A 64 -10.29 7.12 12.41
CA LYS A 64 -11.11 8.03 11.58
C LYS A 64 -11.10 7.60 10.12
N GLU A 65 -12.24 7.72 9.43
CA GLU A 65 -12.43 7.41 8.02
C GLU A 65 -11.31 7.98 7.12
N GLY A 66 -10.99 9.27 7.24
CA GLY A 66 -9.96 9.90 6.40
C GLY A 66 -8.55 9.34 6.58
N ILE A 67 -8.25 8.66 7.70
CA ILE A 67 -6.98 7.93 7.90
C ILE A 67 -7.08 6.55 7.26
N LEU A 68 -8.22 5.88 7.42
CA LEU A 68 -8.49 4.60 6.75
C LEU A 68 -8.40 4.76 5.23
N ASP A 69 -8.96 5.82 4.65
CA ASP A 69 -8.88 6.12 3.21
C ASP A 69 -7.46 6.32 2.72
N LYS A 70 -6.62 7.05 3.46
CA LYS A 70 -5.21 7.23 3.10
C LYS A 70 -4.44 5.91 3.11
N LYS A 71 -4.67 5.06 4.12
CA LYS A 71 -4.09 3.72 4.22
C LYS A 71 -4.58 2.84 3.07
N PHE A 72 -5.87 2.81 2.84
CA PHE A 72 -6.53 2.09 1.75
C PHE A 72 -5.92 2.48 0.39
N ALA A 73 -5.92 3.77 0.05
CA ALA A 73 -5.37 4.26 -1.21
C ALA A 73 -3.90 3.86 -1.41
N SER A 74 -3.10 3.80 -0.35
CA SER A 74 -1.70 3.36 -0.42
C SER A 74 -1.55 1.87 -0.73
N LEU A 75 -2.52 1.05 -0.33
CA LEU A 75 -2.49 -0.41 -0.47
C LEU A 75 -3.09 -0.91 -1.78
N VAL A 76 -4.07 -0.20 -2.36
CA VAL A 76 -4.78 -0.64 -3.58
C VAL A 76 -4.34 0.08 -4.85
N ASN A 77 -3.37 1.00 -4.80
CA ASN A 77 -2.93 1.71 -5.99
C ASN A 77 -2.12 0.84 -6.96
N LYS A 78 -2.06 1.29 -8.21
CA LYS A 78 -1.33 0.59 -9.30
C LYS A 78 0.15 0.31 -8.98
N ARG A 79 0.82 1.19 -8.22
CA ARG A 79 2.21 0.97 -7.79
C ARG A 79 2.34 -0.24 -6.86
N THR A 80 1.42 -0.38 -5.93
CA THR A 80 1.38 -1.53 -5.01
C THR A 80 1.03 -2.80 -5.77
N CYS A 81 0.02 -2.78 -6.64
CA CYS A 81 -0.33 -3.92 -7.51
C CYS A 81 0.86 -4.38 -8.36
N LEU A 82 1.62 -3.43 -8.95
CA LEU A 82 2.86 -3.73 -9.70
C LEU A 82 3.90 -4.43 -8.81
N GLN A 83 4.14 -3.93 -7.60
CA GLN A 83 5.11 -4.55 -6.68
C GLN A 83 4.72 -5.98 -6.29
N ILE A 84 3.44 -6.22 -6.09
CA ILE A 84 2.89 -7.56 -5.82
C ILE A 84 3.04 -8.47 -7.05
N ALA A 85 2.67 -7.98 -8.24
CA ALA A 85 2.85 -8.71 -9.50
C ALA A 85 4.30 -9.14 -9.71
N ASN A 86 5.26 -8.25 -9.41
CA ASN A 86 6.69 -8.53 -9.53
C ASN A 86 7.16 -9.62 -8.55
N LYS A 87 6.62 -9.69 -7.33
CA LYS A 87 6.94 -10.77 -6.37
C LYS A 87 6.61 -12.16 -6.92
N ILE A 88 5.53 -12.26 -7.70
CA ILE A 88 5.12 -13.51 -8.32
C ILE A 88 5.64 -13.67 -9.76
N ASN A 89 6.46 -12.72 -10.26
CA ASN A 89 6.96 -12.65 -11.64
C ASN A 89 5.83 -12.75 -12.68
N LEU A 90 4.72 -12.04 -12.42
CA LEU A 90 3.49 -12.13 -13.23
C LEU A 90 3.72 -11.75 -14.68
N GLU A 91 4.64 -10.82 -14.96
CA GLU A 91 4.99 -10.35 -16.31
C GLU A 91 5.31 -11.49 -17.29
N LYS A 92 5.90 -12.60 -16.80
CA LYS A 92 6.29 -13.76 -17.62
C LYS A 92 5.09 -14.52 -18.22
N TYR A 93 3.90 -14.26 -17.72
CA TYR A 93 2.68 -14.98 -18.07
C TYR A 93 1.67 -14.11 -18.81
N ILE A 94 1.96 -12.80 -19.00
CA ILE A 94 1.07 -11.85 -19.65
C ILE A 94 1.19 -11.97 -21.18
N LEU A 95 0.06 -12.05 -21.84
CA LEU A 95 -0.05 -12.02 -23.30
C LEU A 95 -0.26 -10.58 -23.76
N THR A 96 0.76 -10.00 -24.43
CA THR A 96 0.70 -8.69 -25.07
C THR A 96 1.08 -8.78 -26.52
N PHE A 97 0.66 -7.82 -27.33
CA PHE A 97 1.10 -7.73 -28.73
C PHE A 97 2.60 -7.42 -28.79
N ASN A 98 3.33 -8.29 -29.49
CA ASN A 98 4.75 -8.13 -29.73
C ASN A 98 5.03 -8.30 -31.23
N PRO A 99 5.13 -7.19 -32.00
CA PRO A 99 5.14 -7.23 -33.46
C PRO A 99 6.40 -7.85 -34.07
N LYS A 100 7.47 -8.07 -33.30
CA LYS A 100 8.75 -8.56 -33.85
C LYS A 100 9.45 -9.60 -33.01
N ASN A 101 8.76 -10.30 -32.11
CA ASN A 101 9.37 -11.22 -31.11
C ASN A 101 10.61 -10.64 -30.41
N LYS A 102 10.67 -9.30 -30.30
CA LYS A 102 11.74 -8.61 -29.56
C LYS A 102 11.46 -8.73 -28.07
N ILE A 103 12.52 -8.70 -27.26
CA ILE A 103 12.40 -8.52 -25.81
C ILE A 103 11.89 -7.10 -25.57
N ILE A 104 10.57 -6.94 -25.52
CA ILE A 104 9.94 -5.65 -25.18
C ILE A 104 9.57 -5.72 -23.70
N LYS A 105 10.04 -4.73 -22.93
CA LYS A 105 9.59 -4.55 -21.55
C LYS A 105 8.10 -4.25 -21.56
N ILE A 106 7.32 -5.04 -20.82
CA ILE A 106 5.89 -4.79 -20.65
C ILE A 106 5.73 -3.54 -19.79
N GLU A 107 4.80 -2.66 -20.16
CA GLU A 107 4.50 -1.46 -19.37
C GLU A 107 4.03 -1.81 -17.96
N ASP A 108 4.51 -1.06 -16.97
CA ASP A 108 4.20 -1.25 -15.55
C ASP A 108 2.69 -1.24 -15.29
N LYS A 109 1.94 -0.40 -16.05
CA LYS A 109 0.48 -0.36 -15.98
C LYS A 109 -0.15 -1.70 -16.38
N ILE A 110 0.29 -2.32 -17.48
CA ILE A 110 -0.25 -3.60 -17.95
C ILE A 110 -0.01 -4.71 -16.91
N ILE A 111 1.14 -4.68 -16.25
CA ILE A 111 1.47 -5.65 -15.20
C ILE A 111 0.57 -5.45 -13.98
N ALA A 112 0.34 -4.21 -13.57
CA ALA A 112 -0.55 -3.88 -12.45
C ALA A 112 -2.01 -4.27 -12.74
N ASP A 113 -2.52 -3.93 -13.93
CA ASP A 113 -3.88 -4.29 -14.39
C ASP A 113 -4.06 -5.81 -14.44
N SER A 114 -3.01 -6.55 -14.87
CA SER A 114 -3.03 -8.01 -14.87
C SER A 114 -3.03 -8.62 -13.47
N CYS A 115 -2.45 -7.94 -12.48
CA CYS A 115 -2.53 -8.36 -11.08
C CYS A 115 -3.97 -8.30 -10.56
N GLU A 116 -4.66 -7.20 -10.82
CA GLU A 116 -6.07 -7.05 -10.47
C GLU A 116 -6.93 -8.07 -11.23
N ALA A 117 -6.68 -8.27 -12.52
CA ALA A 117 -7.39 -9.28 -13.30
C ALA A 117 -7.16 -10.71 -12.78
N LEU A 118 -5.96 -11.04 -12.30
CA LEU A 118 -5.69 -12.32 -11.65
C LEU A 118 -6.52 -12.49 -10.37
N ILE A 119 -6.62 -11.43 -9.55
CA ILE A 119 -7.48 -11.40 -8.36
C ILE A 119 -8.94 -11.66 -8.74
N GLY A 120 -9.44 -10.98 -9.78
CA GLY A 120 -10.81 -11.19 -10.28
C GLY A 120 -11.03 -12.61 -10.78
N ALA A 121 -10.06 -13.21 -11.47
CA ALA A 121 -10.14 -14.59 -11.93
C ALA A 121 -10.15 -15.60 -10.77
N ILE A 122 -9.34 -15.38 -9.75
CA ILE A 122 -9.35 -16.23 -8.54
C ILE A 122 -10.71 -16.14 -7.84
N TYR A 123 -11.26 -14.94 -7.72
CA TYR A 123 -12.58 -14.75 -7.14
C TYR A 123 -13.67 -15.52 -7.91
N LEU A 124 -13.70 -15.39 -9.24
CA LEU A 124 -14.67 -16.08 -10.10
C LEU A 124 -14.54 -17.61 -10.04
N GLU A 125 -13.33 -18.13 -9.92
CA GLU A 125 -13.04 -19.56 -9.90
C GLU A 125 -13.22 -20.20 -8.52
N LYS A 126 -12.84 -19.49 -7.45
CA LYS A 126 -12.67 -20.05 -6.10
C LYS A 126 -13.54 -19.39 -5.04
N GLY A 127 -14.17 -18.26 -5.34
CA GLY A 127 -14.97 -17.49 -4.39
C GLY A 127 -14.15 -16.62 -3.46
N PHE A 128 -14.88 -15.95 -2.54
CA PHE A 128 -14.33 -14.87 -1.71
C PHE A 128 -13.27 -15.36 -0.72
N SER A 129 -13.50 -16.45 0.00
CA SER A 129 -12.57 -16.92 1.05
C SER A 129 -11.17 -17.23 0.51
N VAL A 130 -11.07 -17.83 -0.69
CA VAL A 130 -9.79 -18.18 -1.31
C VAL A 130 -9.06 -16.92 -1.79
N VAL A 131 -9.79 -15.99 -2.44
CA VAL A 131 -9.19 -14.75 -2.93
C VAL A 131 -8.78 -13.83 -1.77
N GLU A 132 -9.55 -13.77 -0.69
CA GLU A 132 -9.21 -13.04 0.54
C GLU A 132 -7.88 -13.55 1.12
N SER A 133 -7.75 -14.88 1.31
CA SER A 133 -6.51 -15.49 1.80
C SER A 133 -5.33 -15.20 0.87
N PHE A 134 -5.53 -15.25 -0.45
CA PHE A 134 -4.52 -14.92 -1.45
C PHE A 134 -4.05 -13.46 -1.33
N ILE A 135 -4.99 -12.50 -1.26
CA ILE A 135 -4.67 -11.09 -1.13
C ILE A 135 -3.94 -10.83 0.18
N LEU A 136 -4.49 -11.28 1.31
CA LEU A 136 -3.90 -11.02 2.63
C LEU A 136 -2.48 -11.60 2.76
N ASN A 137 -2.22 -12.75 2.17
CA ASN A 137 -0.87 -13.34 2.17
C ASN A 137 0.12 -12.50 1.34
N LEU A 138 -0.24 -12.08 0.12
CA LEU A 138 0.67 -11.30 -0.73
C LEU A 138 0.85 -9.87 -0.23
N TRP A 139 -0.19 -9.24 0.32
CA TRP A 139 -0.18 -7.88 0.87
C TRP A 139 0.31 -7.79 2.31
N LYS A 140 0.55 -8.93 3.01
CA LYS A 140 0.92 -8.99 4.43
C LYS A 140 1.93 -7.90 4.81
N LYS A 141 3.10 -7.90 4.18
CA LYS A 141 4.15 -6.91 4.47
C LYS A 141 3.71 -5.47 4.18
N LYS A 142 2.91 -5.23 3.13
CA LYS A 142 2.41 -3.90 2.81
C LYS A 142 1.41 -3.39 3.86
N ILE A 143 0.57 -4.28 4.36
CA ILE A 143 -0.36 -3.98 5.44
C ILE A 143 0.43 -3.68 6.73
N GLU A 144 1.40 -4.51 7.08
CA GLU A 144 2.30 -4.29 8.23
C GLU A 144 3.05 -2.97 8.11
N ASP A 145 3.65 -2.68 6.95
CA ASP A 145 4.33 -1.39 6.69
C ASP A 145 3.34 -0.20 6.79
N SER A 146 2.06 -0.38 6.44
CA SER A 146 1.03 0.66 6.58
C SER A 146 0.65 0.93 8.05
N ILE A 147 0.90 -0.01 8.94
CA ILE A 147 0.75 0.19 10.39
C ILE A 147 1.80 1.18 10.89
N VAL A 148 3.03 1.04 10.42
CA VAL A 148 4.17 1.89 10.81
C VAL A 148 4.16 3.24 10.09
N THR A 149 3.64 3.30 8.85
CA THR A 149 3.65 4.50 8.01
C THR A 149 2.42 5.37 8.23
N GLN A 150 2.65 6.47 8.90
CA GLN A 150 1.80 7.67 8.92
C GLN A 150 0.48 7.57 9.70
N ILE A 151 0.59 7.36 10.96
CA ILE A 151 -0.07 8.28 11.85
C ILE A 151 0.45 9.65 11.42
N ASP A 152 -0.43 10.53 10.91
CA ASP A 152 -0.03 11.93 10.67
C ASP A 152 0.37 12.51 12.02
N ALA A 153 1.65 12.30 12.38
CA ALA A 153 2.18 12.66 13.69
C ALA A 153 1.98 14.16 13.95
N LYS A 154 1.95 14.95 12.87
CA LYS A 154 1.63 16.38 12.95
C LYS A 154 0.19 16.60 13.40
N THR A 155 -0.78 15.88 12.84
CA THR A 155 -2.19 15.94 13.25
C THR A 155 -2.36 15.47 14.70
N LYS A 156 -1.75 14.34 15.07
CA LYS A 156 -1.79 13.86 16.47
C LYS A 156 -1.15 14.84 17.45
N LEU A 157 -0.02 15.45 17.08
CA LEU A 157 0.59 16.46 17.92
C LEU A 157 -0.30 17.70 18.07
N GLN A 158 -1.02 18.09 17.02
CA GLN A 158 -2.00 19.17 17.06
C GLN A 158 -3.19 18.83 17.97
N GLU A 159 -3.77 17.63 17.83
CA GLU A 159 -4.87 17.16 18.69
C GLU A 159 -4.43 17.10 20.16
N PHE A 160 -3.24 16.55 20.43
CA PHE A 160 -2.65 16.51 21.76
C PHE A 160 -2.44 17.91 22.34
N SER A 161 -1.82 18.80 21.58
CA SER A 161 -1.52 20.16 22.03
C SER A 161 -2.79 20.97 22.30
N LEU A 162 -3.82 20.81 21.48
CA LEU A 162 -5.11 21.45 21.70
C LEU A 162 -5.83 20.89 22.94
N LYS A 163 -5.76 19.58 23.17
CA LYS A 163 -6.37 18.94 24.33
C LYS A 163 -5.70 19.41 25.62
N GLU A 164 -4.37 19.35 25.70
CA GLU A 164 -3.60 19.60 26.93
C GLU A 164 -3.34 21.10 27.18
N TYR A 165 -3.04 21.84 26.11
CA TYR A 165 -2.57 23.23 26.24
C TYR A 165 -3.53 24.26 25.66
N LYS A 166 -4.63 23.85 24.99
CA LYS A 166 -5.56 24.75 24.27
C LYS A 166 -4.88 25.64 23.23
N LYS A 167 -3.69 25.21 22.74
CA LYS A 167 -2.87 25.92 21.76
C LYS A 167 -2.30 24.93 20.75
N LEU A 168 -2.08 25.38 19.51
CA LEU A 168 -1.42 24.56 18.49
C LEU A 168 0.08 24.47 18.72
N PRO A 169 0.74 23.37 18.32
CA PRO A 169 2.19 23.28 18.30
C PRO A 169 2.76 24.23 17.25
N SER A 170 3.94 24.80 17.54
CA SER A 170 4.66 25.66 16.60
C SER A 170 5.67 24.84 15.78
N TYR A 171 5.80 25.19 14.49
CA TYR A 171 6.79 24.60 13.60
C TYR A 171 7.67 25.68 12.99
N LYS A 172 8.99 25.48 12.98
CA LYS A 172 9.95 26.42 12.39
C LYS A 172 10.94 25.67 11.51
N VAL A 173 11.09 26.09 10.26
CA VAL A 173 12.17 25.60 9.40
C VAL A 173 13.50 26.14 9.93
N ILE A 174 14.43 25.27 10.24
CA ILE A 174 15.74 25.60 10.80
C ILE A 174 16.75 25.73 9.65
N SER A 175 16.76 24.77 8.72
CA SER A 175 17.61 24.81 7.55
C SER A 175 17.01 24.03 6.38
N ASN A 176 17.41 24.42 5.17
CA ASN A 176 17.20 23.70 3.94
C ASN A 176 18.55 23.63 3.22
N THR A 177 19.14 22.44 3.15
CA THR A 177 20.47 22.19 2.61
C THR A 177 20.45 21.04 1.63
N GLY A 178 21.54 20.82 0.89
CA GLY A 178 21.68 19.78 -0.12
C GLY A 178 21.34 20.24 -1.54
N PRO A 179 21.66 19.42 -2.55
CA PRO A 179 21.41 19.74 -3.95
C PRO A 179 19.90 19.69 -4.25
N ARG A 180 19.45 20.41 -5.31
CA ARG A 180 18.02 20.50 -5.70
C ARG A 180 17.32 19.14 -5.87
N HIS A 181 18.04 18.13 -6.32
CA HIS A 181 17.51 16.77 -6.53
C HIS A 181 17.52 15.89 -5.26
N LYS A 182 18.15 16.35 -4.18
CA LYS A 182 18.22 15.64 -2.89
C LYS A 182 18.28 16.64 -1.72
N PRO A 183 17.23 17.45 -1.52
CA PRO A 183 17.20 18.44 -0.45
C PRO A 183 17.13 17.77 0.92
N ILE A 184 17.68 18.43 1.93
CA ILE A 184 17.60 18.03 3.34
C ILE A 184 17.00 19.18 4.13
N PHE A 185 15.76 18.97 4.59
CA PHE A 185 15.06 19.91 5.45
C PHE A 185 15.26 19.55 6.91
N LYS A 186 15.54 20.57 7.74
CA LYS A 186 15.47 20.47 9.21
C LYS A 186 14.35 21.37 9.70
N VAL A 187 13.41 20.80 10.45
CA VAL A 187 12.27 21.51 11.02
C VAL A 187 12.19 21.22 12.50
N GLY A 188 12.02 22.28 13.28
CA GLY A 188 11.77 22.20 14.71
C GLY A 188 10.28 22.22 15.01
N ALA A 189 9.79 21.31 15.86
CA ALA A 189 8.46 21.32 16.44
C ALA A 189 8.56 21.63 17.95
N LYS A 190 7.64 22.44 18.47
CA LYS A 190 7.60 22.82 19.88
C LYS A 190 6.17 22.89 20.38
N LEU A 191 5.89 22.24 21.51
CA LEU A 191 4.68 22.45 22.32
C LEU A 191 4.85 23.66 23.25
N PRO A 192 3.75 24.24 23.74
CA PRO A 192 3.84 25.16 24.87
C PRO A 192 4.61 24.49 26.02
N ASN A 193 5.60 25.17 26.58
CA ASN A 193 6.42 24.67 27.70
C ASN A 193 7.30 23.44 27.43
N SER A 194 7.56 23.07 26.17
CA SER A 194 8.48 21.98 25.82
C SER A 194 9.81 22.47 25.24
N LYS A 195 10.80 21.58 25.17
CA LYS A 195 12.00 21.78 24.35
C LYS A 195 11.67 21.76 22.86
N LEU A 196 12.62 22.17 22.04
CA LEU A 196 12.52 22.09 20.57
C LEU A 196 12.91 20.68 20.09
N TYR A 197 12.04 20.02 19.31
CA TYR A 197 12.28 18.72 18.71
C TYR A 197 12.59 18.88 17.23
N ILE A 198 13.76 18.41 16.77
CA ILE A 198 14.25 18.63 15.42
C ILE A 198 14.05 17.37 14.57
N GLY A 199 13.20 17.48 13.55
CA GLY A 199 13.01 16.45 12.52
C GLY A 199 13.78 16.80 11.24
N ILE A 200 14.29 15.77 10.56
CA ILE A 200 15.01 15.86 9.30
C ILE A 200 14.25 15.05 8.26
N GLY A 201 14.14 15.56 7.02
CA GLY A 201 13.44 14.86 5.93
C GLY A 201 13.85 15.36 4.56
N ALA A 202 13.49 14.58 3.53
CA ALA A 202 13.71 14.92 2.12
C ALA A 202 12.75 16.00 1.60
N SER A 203 11.69 16.28 2.36
CA SER A 203 10.76 17.38 2.12
C SER A 203 10.47 18.11 3.44
N LYS A 204 9.97 19.35 3.33
CA LYS A 204 9.50 20.09 4.51
C LYS A 204 8.44 19.30 5.28
N LYS A 205 7.51 18.64 4.56
CA LYS A 205 6.45 17.82 5.16
C LYS A 205 7.02 16.62 5.93
N ASP A 206 7.99 15.91 5.37
CA ASP A 206 8.63 14.77 6.05
C ASP A 206 9.39 15.22 7.30
N ALA A 207 10.10 16.37 7.23
CA ALA A 207 10.80 16.92 8.37
C ALA A 207 9.83 17.36 9.49
N GLU A 208 8.67 17.96 9.14
CA GLU A 208 7.61 18.30 10.09
C GLU A 208 7.04 17.05 10.78
N GLN A 209 6.78 15.96 10.01
CA GLN A 209 6.30 14.70 10.56
C GLN A 209 7.31 14.07 11.52
N ASN A 210 8.58 14.04 11.13
CA ASN A 210 9.64 13.47 11.98
C ASN A 210 9.84 14.28 13.26
N ALA A 211 9.74 15.62 13.20
CA ALA A 211 9.78 16.47 14.38
C ALA A 211 8.58 16.21 15.31
N ALA A 212 7.38 16.02 14.74
CA ALA A 212 6.18 15.68 15.50
C ALA A 212 6.27 14.31 16.17
N ILE A 213 6.83 13.30 15.50
CA ILE A 213 7.07 11.96 16.08
C ILE A 213 7.96 12.08 17.32
N LEU A 214 9.09 12.78 17.21
CA LEU A 214 10.02 12.97 18.33
C LEU A 214 9.34 13.71 19.51
N CYS A 215 8.55 14.73 19.19
CA CYS A 215 7.82 15.48 20.21
C CYS A 215 6.76 14.62 20.92
N LEU A 216 6.03 13.80 20.18
CA LEU A 216 5.03 12.87 20.71
C LEU A 216 5.68 11.79 21.58
N SER A 217 6.77 11.17 21.12
CA SER A 217 7.44 10.08 21.84
C SER A 217 7.94 10.51 23.23
N ASP A 218 8.39 11.76 23.36
CA ASP A 218 8.93 12.30 24.63
C ASP A 218 7.82 12.77 25.60
N ASN A 219 6.67 13.20 25.06
CA ASN A 219 5.60 13.78 25.87
C ASN A 219 4.41 12.80 26.12
N ILE A 220 4.35 11.65 25.45
CA ILE A 220 3.24 10.71 25.53
C ILE A 220 3.74 9.28 25.85
N GLN A 221 4.69 9.14 26.77
CA GLN A 221 5.16 7.80 27.21
C GLN A 221 4.02 6.90 27.74
N SER A 222 2.93 7.46 28.25
CA SER A 222 1.75 6.71 28.69
C SER A 222 0.79 6.26 27.57
N TRP A 223 0.80 6.95 26.43
CA TRP A 223 -0.14 6.69 25.33
C TRP A 223 0.37 5.61 24.34
N PHE A 224 1.67 5.61 24.07
CA PHE A 224 2.30 4.61 23.20
C PHE A 224 2.43 3.24 23.88
N GLY A 225 2.59 3.20 25.19
CA GLY A 225 2.63 1.95 25.96
C GLY A 225 1.33 1.16 25.90
N MET A 226 0.16 1.83 25.89
CA MET A 226 -1.13 1.17 25.73
C MET A 226 -1.39 0.66 24.31
N THR A 227 -0.99 1.40 23.29
CA THR A 227 -1.30 1.04 21.89
C THR A 227 -0.40 -0.09 21.37
N LEU A 228 0.89 -0.09 21.72
CA LEU A 228 1.81 -1.17 21.32
C LEU A 228 1.58 -2.46 22.13
N ALA A 229 1.26 -2.40 23.41
CA ALA A 229 0.95 -3.58 24.20
C ALA A 229 -0.32 -4.30 23.71
N PHE A 230 -1.34 -3.57 23.27
CA PHE A 230 -2.55 -4.15 22.66
C PHE A 230 -2.28 -4.81 21.29
N TYR A 231 -1.28 -4.34 20.54
CA TYR A 231 -0.94 -4.89 19.21
C TYR A 231 -0.11 -6.17 19.30
N TYR A 232 0.80 -6.29 20.28
CA TYR A 232 1.62 -7.50 20.44
C TYR A 232 0.90 -8.68 21.12
N GLN A 233 -0.28 -8.45 21.72
CA GLN A 233 -1.09 -9.53 22.29
C GLN A 233 -2.10 -10.16 21.31
N LYS A 234 -2.23 -9.64 20.07
CA LYS A 234 -3.17 -10.16 19.05
C LYS A 234 -2.50 -10.69 17.77
N ILE A 235 -1.17 -10.88 17.77
CA ILE A 235 -0.42 -11.64 16.79
C ILE A 235 0.01 -12.96 17.43
#